data_6d1687b610b8e314b116f8f6573f7026
#
_entry.id   6d1687b610b8e314b116f8f6573f7026
#
_cell.length_a   1.000
_cell.length_b   1.000
_cell.length_c   1.000
_cell.angle_alpha   90.00
_cell.angle_beta   90.00
_cell.angle_gamma   90.00
#
_symmetry.space_group_name_H-M   'P 1'
#
loop_
_entity.id
_entity.type
_entity.pdbx_description
1 polymer ?
#
loop_
_entity_poly.entity_id
_entity_poly.type
_entity_poly.pdbx_seq_one_letter_code
_entity_poly.pdbx_strand_id
1 'polypeptide(L)'
;IELCGGTHTQTTSEIGLFKIVKEEGIGSGVRRIIAVTGQKAYEAFKDAENTLNEVATMVKAPQTSQVLAKVTSLQDELKTAQKENDALAGKLAASQSDEIFKNVQTAGSLNFIASEVTVPDANGLRNLADIWKQKELSDVLVLVAKIGEKVSLLVASKSSYVKAGNLVKE
;
A
#
# COMPACT_ATOMS: atom_id res chain seq x y z
N ILE A 1 -45.56 -17.08 27.23
CA ILE A 1 -45.50 -16.23 28.44
C ILE A 1 -44.43 -16.85 29.31
N GLU A 2 -43.38 -16.08 29.62
CA GLU A 2 -42.29 -16.51 30.50
C GLU A 2 -42.29 -15.64 31.76
N LEU A 3 -41.88 -16.23 32.87
CA LEU A 3 -41.70 -15.52 34.13
C LEU A 3 -40.33 -14.80 34.07
N CYS A 4 -40.33 -13.49 34.24
CA CYS A 4 -39.10 -12.71 34.32
C CYS A 4 -38.84 -12.24 35.74
N GLY A 5 -37.74 -12.67 36.35
CA GLY A 5 -37.30 -12.26 37.70
C GLY A 5 -36.41 -11.01 37.73
N GLY A 6 -36.28 -10.31 36.61
CA GLY A 6 -35.45 -9.10 36.50
C GLY A 6 -36.12 -7.83 36.99
N THR A 7 -35.34 -6.78 37.23
CA THR A 7 -35.83 -5.44 37.48
C THR A 7 -36.20 -4.77 36.17
N HIS A 8 -37.37 -4.14 36.12
CA HIS A 8 -37.87 -3.48 34.91
C HIS A 8 -38.01 -1.97 35.13
N THR A 9 -37.74 -1.19 34.09
CA THR A 9 -38.15 0.21 34.04
C THR A 9 -39.66 0.30 33.81
N GLN A 10 -40.31 1.29 34.37
CA GLN A 10 -41.75 1.46 34.18
C GLN A 10 -42.10 2.05 32.82
N THR A 11 -41.20 2.90 32.31
CA THR A 11 -41.35 3.52 30.99
C THR A 11 -40.01 3.50 30.24
N THR A 12 -40.07 3.50 28.92
CA THR A 12 -38.87 3.57 28.08
C THR A 12 -38.14 4.90 28.20
N SER A 13 -38.82 5.94 28.65
CA SER A 13 -38.21 7.26 28.90
C SER A 13 -37.18 7.23 30.03
N GLU A 14 -37.31 6.31 30.99
CA GLU A 14 -36.32 6.15 32.07
C GLU A 14 -34.98 5.61 31.59
N ILE A 15 -34.95 4.95 30.43
CA ILE A 15 -33.73 4.43 29.81
C ILE A 15 -32.85 5.58 29.31
N GLY A 16 -33.47 6.69 28.90
CA GLY A 16 -32.78 7.85 28.34
C GLY A 16 -32.14 7.58 26.98
N LEU A 17 -30.92 8.05 26.77
CA LEU A 17 -30.16 7.80 25.54
C LEU A 17 -29.86 6.29 25.41
N PHE A 18 -30.01 5.80 24.19
CA PHE A 18 -29.68 4.41 23.84
C PHE A 18 -28.76 4.39 22.61
N LYS A 19 -27.69 3.59 22.68
CA LYS A 19 -26.74 3.41 21.56
C LYS A 19 -26.33 1.94 21.46
N ILE A 20 -26.47 1.36 20.27
CA ILE A 20 -25.84 0.09 19.94
C ILE A 20 -24.36 0.38 19.66
N VAL A 21 -23.47 -0.26 20.43
CA VAL A 21 -22.01 -0.07 20.31
C VAL A 21 -21.35 -1.21 19.54
N LYS A 22 -21.97 -2.39 19.52
CA LYS A 22 -21.44 -3.54 18.80
C LYS A 22 -22.57 -4.50 18.39
N GLU A 23 -22.41 -5.06 17.19
CA GLU A 23 -23.19 -6.18 16.70
C GLU A 23 -22.25 -7.20 16.09
N GLU A 24 -22.32 -8.46 16.51
CA GLU A 24 -21.45 -9.53 16.05
C GLU A 24 -22.19 -10.86 15.91
N GLY A 25 -21.80 -11.67 14.92
CA GLY A 25 -22.24 -13.05 14.80
C GLY A 25 -21.42 -13.94 15.74
N ILE A 26 -22.07 -14.70 16.62
CA ILE A 26 -21.41 -15.61 17.57
C ILE A 26 -21.63 -17.09 17.27
N GLY A 27 -22.37 -17.40 16.21
CA GLY A 27 -22.67 -18.76 15.77
C GLY A 27 -23.62 -18.74 14.58
N SER A 28 -23.96 -19.94 14.06
CA SER A 28 -24.88 -20.05 12.94
C SER A 28 -26.26 -19.51 13.31
N GLY A 29 -26.62 -18.36 12.73
CA GLY A 29 -27.91 -17.71 12.97
C GLY A 29 -28.07 -16.96 14.29
N VAL A 30 -27.03 -16.90 15.16
CA VAL A 30 -27.05 -16.18 16.44
C VAL A 30 -26.23 -14.89 16.35
N ARG A 31 -26.85 -13.76 16.71
CA ARG A 31 -26.22 -12.44 16.75
C ARG A 31 -26.19 -11.91 18.18
N ARG A 32 -25.06 -11.35 18.58
CA ARG A 32 -24.91 -10.62 19.83
C ARG A 32 -24.97 -9.13 19.56
N ILE A 33 -25.86 -8.44 20.28
CA ILE A 33 -25.95 -6.97 20.26
C ILE A 33 -25.50 -6.46 21.62
N ILE A 34 -24.58 -5.52 21.62
CA ILE A 34 -24.14 -4.81 22.82
C ILE A 34 -24.61 -3.37 22.69
N ALA A 35 -25.39 -2.92 23.66
CA ALA A 35 -25.90 -1.57 23.72
C ALA A 35 -25.59 -0.93 25.07
N VAL A 36 -25.51 0.39 25.08
CA VAL A 36 -25.32 1.21 26.28
C VAL A 36 -26.46 2.22 26.38
N THR A 37 -26.81 2.61 27.60
CA THR A 37 -27.91 3.53 27.88
C THR A 37 -27.47 4.65 28.81
N GLY A 38 -28.29 5.70 28.93
CA GLY A 38 -28.09 6.80 29.87
C GLY A 38 -26.73 7.47 29.72
N GLN A 39 -26.02 7.65 30.82
CA GLN A 39 -24.71 8.31 30.86
C GLN A 39 -23.67 7.62 29.97
N LYS A 40 -23.61 6.28 29.93
CA LYS A 40 -22.68 5.56 29.06
C LYS A 40 -22.97 5.75 27.58
N ALA A 41 -24.23 5.90 27.20
CA ALA A 41 -24.58 6.22 25.81
C ALA A 41 -24.11 7.62 25.45
N TYR A 42 -24.30 8.61 26.35
CA TYR A 42 -23.79 9.96 26.15
C TYR A 42 -22.26 9.99 25.97
N GLU A 43 -21.53 9.32 26.85
CA GLU A 43 -20.08 9.18 26.77
C GLU A 43 -19.64 8.57 25.42
N ALA A 44 -20.30 7.50 24.99
CA ALA A 44 -19.99 6.86 23.70
C ALA A 44 -20.32 7.74 22.48
N PHE A 45 -21.28 8.67 22.56
CA PHE A 45 -21.50 9.67 21.53
C PHE A 45 -20.41 10.73 21.54
N LYS A 46 -20.04 11.23 22.74
CA LYS A 46 -18.99 12.23 22.91
C LYS A 46 -17.62 11.72 22.44
N ASP A 47 -17.28 10.46 22.73
CA ASP A 47 -16.04 9.84 22.27
C ASP A 47 -16.00 9.74 20.73
N ALA A 48 -17.11 9.38 20.11
CA ALA A 48 -17.20 9.35 18.65
C ALA A 48 -17.04 10.75 18.03
N GLU A 49 -17.63 11.78 18.65
CA GLU A 49 -17.48 13.18 18.23
C GLU A 49 -16.04 13.65 18.38
N ASN A 50 -15.41 13.36 19.53
CA ASN A 50 -14.00 13.69 19.77
C ASN A 50 -13.09 13.04 18.74
N THR A 51 -13.26 11.74 18.47
CA THR A 51 -12.50 11.01 17.45
C THR A 51 -12.67 11.66 16.06
N LEU A 52 -13.90 12.06 15.70
CA LEU A 52 -14.14 12.73 14.42
C LEU A 52 -13.46 14.11 14.36
N ASN A 53 -13.41 14.86 15.45
CA ASN A 53 -12.72 16.14 15.54
C ASN A 53 -11.19 15.95 15.43
N GLU A 54 -10.64 14.92 16.06
CA GLU A 54 -9.22 14.57 15.91
C GLU A 54 -8.88 14.22 14.46
N VAL A 55 -9.67 13.38 13.81
CA VAL A 55 -9.50 13.05 12.39
C VAL A 55 -9.60 14.32 11.52
N ALA A 56 -10.57 15.20 11.78
CA ALA A 56 -10.70 16.48 11.05
C ALA A 56 -9.42 17.32 11.17
N THR A 57 -8.84 17.39 12.36
CA THR A 57 -7.57 18.08 12.61
C THR A 57 -6.41 17.44 11.84
N MET A 58 -6.28 16.12 11.90
CA MET A 58 -5.20 15.37 11.21
C MET A 58 -5.23 15.58 9.70
N VAL A 59 -6.43 15.52 9.10
CA VAL A 59 -6.59 15.71 7.64
C VAL A 59 -6.69 17.18 7.24
N LYS A 60 -6.63 18.11 8.21
CA LYS A 60 -6.78 19.56 8.00
C LYS A 60 -8.11 19.91 7.34
N ALA A 61 -9.19 19.24 7.73
CA ALA A 61 -10.53 19.59 7.30
C ALA A 61 -11.03 20.80 8.10
N PRO A 62 -11.61 21.84 7.46
CA PRO A 62 -12.12 23.02 8.17
C PRO A 62 -13.27 22.72 9.12
N GLN A 63 -14.05 21.69 8.81
CA GLN A 63 -15.21 21.24 9.58
C GLN A 63 -15.30 19.70 9.54
N THR A 64 -15.86 19.10 10.57
CA THR A 64 -16.07 17.64 10.65
C THR A 64 -16.95 17.10 9.51
N SER A 65 -17.92 17.88 9.03
CA SER A 65 -18.75 17.54 7.87
C SER A 65 -17.96 17.39 6.57
N GLN A 66 -16.78 17.98 6.49
CA GLN A 66 -15.91 17.95 5.30
C GLN A 66 -14.82 16.91 5.38
N VAL A 67 -14.71 16.16 6.47
CA VAL A 67 -13.68 15.13 6.68
C VAL A 67 -13.68 14.11 5.54
N LEU A 68 -14.87 13.60 5.17
CA LEU A 68 -14.97 12.60 4.11
C LEU A 68 -14.47 13.13 2.77
N ALA A 69 -14.88 14.34 2.39
CA ALA A 69 -14.43 14.98 1.16
C ALA A 69 -12.90 15.20 1.16
N LYS A 70 -12.34 15.62 2.30
CA LYS A 70 -10.89 15.83 2.44
C LYS A 70 -10.10 14.53 2.36
N VAL A 71 -10.59 13.45 2.98
CA VAL A 71 -9.97 12.11 2.88
C VAL A 71 -9.99 11.62 1.43
N THR A 72 -11.11 11.78 0.72
CA THR A 72 -11.20 11.42 -0.70
C THR A 72 -10.17 12.21 -1.54
N SER A 73 -10.10 13.54 -1.33
CA SER A 73 -9.10 14.38 -2.02
C SER A 73 -7.67 13.89 -1.77
N LEU A 74 -7.32 13.59 -0.51
CA LEU A 74 -5.99 13.09 -0.17
C LEU A 74 -5.67 11.73 -0.81
N GLN A 75 -6.66 10.85 -0.93
CA GLN A 75 -6.50 9.58 -1.64
C GLN A 75 -6.24 9.78 -3.14
N ASP A 76 -6.94 10.71 -3.77
CA ASP A 76 -6.75 11.03 -5.19
C ASP A 76 -5.39 11.72 -5.43
N GLU A 77 -4.99 12.64 -4.55
CA GLU A 77 -3.67 13.28 -4.56
C GLU A 77 -2.55 12.24 -4.44
N LEU A 78 -2.67 11.30 -3.50
CA LEU A 78 -1.71 10.20 -3.32
C LEU A 78 -1.60 9.34 -4.57
N LYS A 79 -2.75 8.96 -5.15
CA LYS A 79 -2.79 8.15 -6.38
C LYS A 79 -2.15 8.88 -7.57
N THR A 80 -2.36 10.18 -7.66
CA THR A 80 -1.75 11.03 -8.70
C THR A 80 -0.24 11.12 -8.51
N ALA A 81 0.21 11.41 -7.29
CA ALA A 81 1.62 11.47 -6.95
C ALA A 81 2.36 10.14 -7.19
N GLN A 82 1.70 9.00 -6.90
CA GLN A 82 2.24 7.68 -7.22
C GLN A 82 2.44 7.49 -8.74
N LYS A 83 1.43 7.85 -9.55
CA LYS A 83 1.53 7.76 -11.01
C LYS A 83 2.62 8.65 -11.59
N GLU A 84 2.76 9.87 -11.06
CA GLU A 84 3.81 10.80 -11.48
C GLU A 84 5.19 10.26 -11.11
N ASN A 85 5.33 9.68 -9.92
CA ASN A 85 6.57 9.05 -9.48
C ASN A 85 6.97 7.88 -10.40
N ASP A 86 6.04 7.00 -10.72
CA ASP A 86 6.25 5.88 -11.64
C ASP A 86 6.66 6.38 -13.05
N ALA A 87 5.99 7.43 -13.54
CA ALA A 87 6.32 8.03 -14.83
C ALA A 87 7.72 8.67 -14.85
N LEU A 88 8.10 9.36 -13.76
CA LEU A 88 9.44 9.94 -13.61
C LEU A 88 10.52 8.86 -13.51
N ALA A 89 10.26 7.80 -12.74
CA ALA A 89 11.15 6.65 -12.65
C ALA A 89 11.35 5.98 -14.03
N GLY A 90 10.28 5.83 -14.81
CA GLY A 90 10.36 5.32 -16.18
C GLY A 90 11.18 6.20 -17.11
N LYS A 91 11.01 7.52 -17.05
CA LYS A 91 11.80 8.48 -17.84
C LYS A 91 13.29 8.44 -17.45
N LEU A 92 13.59 8.37 -16.15
CA LEU A 92 14.95 8.24 -15.65
C LEU A 92 15.61 6.94 -16.14
N ALA A 93 14.90 5.82 -16.04
CA ALA A 93 15.37 4.53 -16.55
C ALA A 93 15.65 4.58 -18.08
N ALA A 94 14.75 5.19 -18.86
CA ALA A 94 14.95 5.34 -20.30
C ALA A 94 16.18 6.22 -20.63
N SER A 95 16.38 7.31 -19.92
CA SER A 95 17.54 8.21 -20.08
C SER A 95 18.87 7.51 -19.75
N GLN A 96 18.90 6.70 -18.68
CA GLN A 96 20.10 5.95 -18.29
C GLN A 96 20.37 4.73 -19.19
N SER A 97 19.33 4.17 -19.80
CA SER A 97 19.44 2.94 -20.59
C SER A 97 20.42 3.07 -21.75
N ASP A 98 20.49 4.23 -22.41
CA ASP A 98 21.35 4.44 -23.56
C ASP A 98 22.84 4.47 -23.20
N GLU A 99 23.19 4.90 -22.00
CA GLU A 99 24.58 4.83 -21.50
C GLU A 99 24.93 3.43 -21.00
N ILE A 100 24.06 2.82 -20.23
CA ILE A 100 24.25 1.49 -19.65
C ILE A 100 24.42 0.45 -20.76
N PHE A 101 23.59 0.53 -21.81
CA PHE A 101 23.55 -0.46 -22.88
C PHE A 101 24.64 -0.28 -23.96
N LYS A 102 25.40 0.82 -23.93
CA LYS A 102 26.62 0.99 -24.78
C LYS A 102 27.76 0.09 -24.33
N ASN A 103 27.83 -0.30 -23.07
CA ASN A 103 28.91 -1.09 -22.48
C ASN A 103 28.66 -2.59 -22.60
N VAL A 104 28.47 -3.08 -23.82
CA VAL A 104 28.42 -4.53 -24.07
C VAL A 104 29.83 -5.11 -23.96
N GLN A 105 29.98 -6.08 -23.08
CA GLN A 105 31.23 -6.86 -22.89
C GLN A 105 31.05 -8.26 -23.46
N THR A 106 32.14 -8.87 -23.88
CA THR A 106 32.15 -10.22 -24.47
C THR A 106 33.03 -11.14 -23.63
N ALA A 107 32.48 -12.29 -23.23
CA ALA A 107 33.23 -13.35 -22.58
C ALA A 107 33.00 -14.67 -23.34
N GLY A 108 34.01 -15.10 -24.11
CA GLY A 108 33.88 -16.23 -25.01
C GLY A 108 32.85 -15.98 -26.11
N SER A 109 31.77 -16.77 -26.10
CA SER A 109 30.64 -16.63 -27.06
C SER A 109 29.45 -15.83 -26.50
N LEU A 110 29.54 -15.32 -25.27
CA LEU A 110 28.46 -14.62 -24.60
C LEU A 110 28.70 -13.11 -24.59
N ASN A 111 27.68 -12.34 -24.96
CA ASN A 111 27.65 -10.91 -24.79
C ASN A 111 26.89 -10.57 -23.52
N PHE A 112 27.45 -9.77 -22.63
CA PHE A 112 26.82 -9.37 -21.40
C PHE A 112 26.99 -7.88 -21.12
N ILE A 113 26.05 -7.34 -20.34
CA ILE A 113 26.10 -5.98 -19.81
C ILE A 113 26.12 -6.08 -18.30
N ALA A 114 27.14 -5.51 -17.66
CA ALA A 114 27.23 -5.38 -16.22
C ALA A 114 27.42 -3.91 -15.87
N SER A 115 26.51 -3.35 -15.07
CA SER A 115 26.55 -1.92 -14.73
C SER A 115 25.96 -1.64 -13.36
N GLU A 116 26.57 -0.67 -12.67
CA GLU A 116 25.94 -0.02 -11.52
C GLU A 116 24.95 1.04 -12.02
N VAL A 117 23.75 1.07 -11.44
CA VAL A 117 22.68 1.98 -11.82
C VAL A 117 22.10 2.69 -10.61
N THR A 118 21.67 3.92 -10.80
CA THR A 118 20.99 4.70 -9.76
C THR A 118 19.49 4.65 -10.02
N VAL A 119 18.76 3.92 -9.18
CA VAL A 119 17.30 3.82 -9.25
C VAL A 119 16.70 4.05 -7.87
N PRO A 120 15.50 4.67 -7.79
CA PRO A 120 14.85 4.96 -6.51
C PRO A 120 14.37 3.70 -5.78
N ASP A 121 14.00 2.66 -6.53
CA ASP A 121 13.43 1.43 -6.00
C ASP A 121 13.69 0.21 -6.91
N ALA A 122 13.22 -0.96 -6.47
CA ALA A 122 13.35 -2.20 -7.24
C ALA A 122 12.54 -2.21 -8.56
N ASN A 123 11.53 -1.36 -8.70
CA ASN A 123 10.77 -1.24 -9.95
C ASN A 123 11.60 -0.54 -11.02
N GLY A 124 12.46 0.42 -10.64
CA GLY A 124 13.43 1.03 -11.54
C GLY A 124 14.36 0.01 -12.19
N LEU A 125 14.85 -0.98 -11.43
CA LEU A 125 15.66 -2.08 -11.97
C LEU A 125 14.85 -2.96 -12.94
N ARG A 126 13.61 -3.26 -12.63
CA ARG A 126 12.71 -4.03 -13.52
C ARG A 126 12.43 -3.30 -14.82
N ASN A 127 12.18 -1.99 -14.76
CA ASN A 127 11.96 -1.16 -15.94
C ASN A 127 13.18 -1.18 -16.88
N LEU A 128 14.40 -1.09 -16.33
CA LEU A 128 15.63 -1.23 -17.13
C LEU A 128 15.76 -2.61 -17.77
N ALA A 129 15.41 -3.68 -17.05
CA ALA A 129 15.43 -5.03 -17.60
C ALA A 129 14.39 -5.23 -18.72
N ASP A 130 13.23 -4.61 -18.61
CA ASP A 130 12.21 -4.67 -19.66
C ASP A 130 12.63 -3.90 -20.92
N ILE A 131 13.28 -2.74 -20.77
CA ILE A 131 13.88 -2.01 -21.90
C ILE A 131 14.99 -2.84 -22.56
N TRP A 132 15.85 -3.50 -21.76
CA TRP A 132 16.89 -4.39 -22.28
C TRP A 132 16.31 -5.56 -23.07
N LYS A 133 15.25 -6.20 -22.59
CA LYS A 133 14.56 -7.28 -23.31
C LYS A 133 14.02 -6.84 -24.66
N GLN A 134 13.52 -5.60 -24.76
CA GLN A 134 13.00 -5.06 -26.01
C GLN A 134 14.11 -4.72 -27.01
N LYS A 135 15.29 -4.29 -26.54
CA LYS A 135 16.41 -3.90 -27.39
C LYS A 135 17.32 -5.09 -27.83
N GLU A 136 17.22 -6.24 -27.18
CA GLU A 136 17.95 -7.50 -27.49
C GLU A 136 19.48 -7.34 -27.63
N LEU A 137 20.11 -6.41 -26.92
CA LEU A 137 21.49 -5.99 -27.12
C LEU A 137 22.56 -6.94 -26.61
N SER A 138 22.23 -7.81 -25.66
CA SER A 138 23.17 -8.79 -25.08
C SER A 138 22.45 -10.06 -24.64
N ASP A 139 23.18 -11.09 -24.29
CA ASP A 139 22.64 -12.38 -23.86
C ASP A 139 22.33 -12.40 -22.38
N VAL A 140 23.09 -11.63 -21.59
CA VAL A 140 22.94 -11.50 -20.14
C VAL A 140 23.00 -10.03 -19.74
N LEU A 141 22.15 -9.66 -18.76
CA LEU A 141 22.14 -8.37 -18.10
C LEU A 141 22.37 -8.57 -16.60
N VAL A 142 23.30 -7.82 -16.04
CA VAL A 142 23.56 -7.72 -14.60
C VAL A 142 23.49 -6.26 -14.19
N LEU A 143 22.54 -5.90 -13.37
CA LEU A 143 22.40 -4.55 -12.82
C LEU A 143 22.52 -4.58 -11.31
N VAL A 144 23.32 -3.68 -10.79
CA VAL A 144 23.50 -3.46 -9.35
C VAL A 144 23.02 -2.06 -9.00
N ALA A 145 22.20 -1.94 -7.97
CA ALA A 145 21.76 -0.64 -7.47
C ALA A 145 21.79 -0.59 -5.94
N LYS A 146 22.17 0.57 -5.41
CA LYS A 146 22.02 0.88 -4.00
C LYS A 146 20.65 1.54 -3.80
N ILE A 147 19.75 0.85 -3.10
CA ILE A 147 18.40 1.33 -2.78
C ILE A 147 18.32 1.54 -1.26
N GLY A 148 18.40 2.81 -0.83
CA GLY A 148 18.53 3.16 0.58
C GLY A 148 19.84 2.61 1.15
N GLU A 149 19.78 1.78 2.19
CA GLU A 149 20.95 1.12 2.81
C GLU A 149 21.25 -0.28 2.24
N LYS A 150 20.44 -0.77 1.30
CA LYS A 150 20.55 -2.11 0.74
C LYS A 150 21.08 -2.09 -0.69
N VAL A 151 21.90 -3.08 -1.02
CA VAL A 151 22.31 -3.34 -2.40
C VAL A 151 21.35 -4.33 -3.02
N SER A 152 20.79 -3.97 -4.17
CA SER A 152 19.91 -4.81 -4.96
C SER A 152 20.59 -5.23 -6.25
N LEU A 153 20.54 -6.53 -6.53
CA LEU A 153 21.09 -7.14 -7.73
C LEU A 153 19.94 -7.65 -8.60
N LEU A 154 19.97 -7.32 -9.89
CA LEU A 154 19.08 -7.90 -10.88
C LEU A 154 19.92 -8.59 -11.96
N VAL A 155 19.63 -9.87 -12.20
CA VAL A 155 20.23 -10.64 -13.28
C VAL A 155 19.13 -11.12 -14.21
N ALA A 156 19.28 -10.90 -15.50
CA ALA A 156 18.39 -11.36 -16.55
C ALA A 156 19.17 -12.02 -17.69
N SER A 157 18.62 -13.06 -18.27
CA SER A 157 19.21 -13.75 -19.42
C SER A 157 18.14 -13.99 -20.51
N LYS A 158 18.58 -14.12 -21.77
CA LYS A 158 17.71 -14.63 -22.84
C LYS A 158 17.32 -16.09 -22.52
N SER A 159 16.08 -16.46 -22.88
CA SER A 159 15.49 -17.77 -22.52
C SER A 159 16.22 -19.00 -23.06
N SER A 160 17.16 -18.80 -23.97
CA SER A 160 17.95 -19.87 -24.59
C SER A 160 19.14 -20.34 -23.74
N TYR A 161 19.53 -19.61 -22.68
CA TYR A 161 20.76 -19.94 -21.96
C TYR A 161 20.50 -20.56 -20.60
N VAL A 162 20.03 -19.84 -19.61
CA VAL A 162 19.81 -20.36 -18.24
C VAL A 162 18.68 -19.57 -17.59
N LYS A 163 17.88 -20.22 -16.76
CA LYS A 163 16.93 -19.48 -15.92
C LYS A 163 17.74 -18.58 -14.98
N ALA A 164 17.49 -17.25 -15.04
CA ALA A 164 18.24 -16.23 -14.30
C ALA A 164 18.37 -16.51 -12.78
N GLY A 165 17.45 -17.27 -12.18
CA GLY A 165 17.51 -17.68 -10.79
C GLY A 165 18.64 -18.66 -10.43
N ASN A 166 19.33 -19.26 -11.39
CA ASN A 166 20.45 -20.16 -11.14
C ASN A 166 21.79 -19.43 -11.09
N LEU A 167 21.87 -18.19 -11.60
CA LEU A 167 23.09 -17.36 -11.61
C LEU A 167 23.40 -16.69 -10.27
N VAL A 168 22.43 -16.69 -9.34
CA VAL A 168 22.56 -16.03 -8.01
C VAL A 168 22.95 -17.05 -6.91
N LYS A 169 23.06 -18.33 -7.22
CA LYS A 169 23.35 -19.39 -6.24
C LYS A 169 24.81 -19.88 -6.23
N GLU A 170 25.63 -19.41 -7.14
CA GLU A 170 27.08 -19.60 -7.17
C GLU A 170 27.80 -18.29 -6.85
#